data_e9280c5dce6160f168abf976f6ea9533
#
_entry.id   e9280c5dce6160f168abf976f6ea9533
#
_cell.length_a   1.000
_cell.length_b   1.000
_cell.length_c   1.000
_cell.angle_alpha   90.00
_cell.angle_beta   90.00
_cell.angle_gamma   90.00
#
_symmetry.space_group_name_H-M   'P 1'
#
loop_
_entity.id
_entity.type
_entity.pdbx_description
1 polymer ?
#
loop_
_entity_poly.entity_id
_entity_poly.type
_entity_poly.pdbx_seq_one_letter_code
_entity_poly.pdbx_strand_id
1 'polypeptide(L)'
;MARYKVGYIVGSLATASINRMLSKALIRLAPPDLEFVEIPIKDLPLYSYDYDDDFPAEGRALKDAIAAVDAVLFVTPEYNRSIPGGLKNAIDWASRPWGDNSFSGKPSAVIGASPGAIGTAVAQQSLRSVLGYCNAPQMNHPEAYIRFRPGLITDAGDVTDAGTERFLRHFMEEFREFIVRVLTALPRHAMASR
;
A
#
# COMPACT_ATOMS: atom_id res chain seq x y z
N MET A 1 -17.40 8.87 15.34
CA MET A 1 -16.11 8.14 15.37
C MET A 1 -15.11 8.89 14.51
N ALA A 2 -13.84 8.89 14.86
CA ALA A 2 -12.80 9.47 14.01
C ALA A 2 -12.73 8.71 12.68
N ARG A 3 -12.60 9.43 11.56
CA ARG A 3 -12.38 8.84 10.24
C ARG A 3 -10.89 8.87 9.93
N TYR A 4 -10.41 7.79 9.32
CA TYR A 4 -9.02 7.68 8.89
C TYR A 4 -8.95 7.63 7.37
N LYS A 5 -8.11 8.47 6.79
CA LYS A 5 -7.89 8.49 5.35
C LYS A 5 -6.75 7.55 4.99
N VAL A 6 -7.03 6.55 4.17
CA VAL A 6 -6.09 5.52 3.74
C VAL A 6 -5.74 5.74 2.28
N GLY A 7 -4.46 6.01 2.00
CA GLY A 7 -3.95 5.95 0.63
C GLY A 7 -3.73 4.50 0.23
N TYR A 8 -4.19 4.08 -0.96
CA TYR A 8 -3.83 2.77 -1.45
C TYR A 8 -3.01 2.86 -2.74
N ILE A 9 -1.96 2.04 -2.81
CA ILE A 9 -1.06 1.95 -3.95
C ILE A 9 -1.20 0.57 -4.57
N VAL A 10 -1.61 0.51 -5.85
CA VAL A 10 -1.63 -0.73 -6.61
C VAL A 10 -0.31 -0.86 -7.36
N GLY A 11 0.52 -1.84 -6.98
CA GLY A 11 1.85 -2.05 -7.57
C GLY A 11 1.85 -2.48 -9.04
N SER A 12 0.69 -2.90 -9.57
CA SER A 12 0.53 -3.27 -10.98
C SER A 12 0.06 -2.09 -11.82
N LEU A 13 0.78 -1.79 -12.89
CA LEU A 13 0.39 -0.77 -13.88
C LEU A 13 -0.52 -1.33 -14.99
N ALA A 14 -0.79 -2.65 -15.00
CA ALA A 14 -1.64 -3.29 -15.99
C ALA A 14 -3.10 -2.84 -15.86
N THR A 15 -3.78 -2.60 -16.98
CA THR A 15 -5.19 -2.20 -17.01
C THR A 15 -6.09 -3.29 -16.43
N ALA A 16 -5.88 -4.56 -16.84
CA ALA A 16 -6.60 -5.72 -16.32
C ALA A 16 -5.85 -6.38 -15.14
N SER A 17 -5.62 -5.61 -14.07
CA SER A 17 -4.85 -6.09 -12.93
C SER A 17 -5.74 -6.80 -11.90
N ILE A 18 -5.41 -8.05 -11.55
CA ILE A 18 -6.05 -8.78 -10.45
C ILE A 18 -5.80 -8.09 -9.08
N ASN A 19 -4.71 -7.36 -8.93
CA ASN A 19 -4.45 -6.58 -7.73
C ASN A 19 -5.31 -5.31 -7.67
N ARG A 20 -5.75 -4.76 -8.80
CA ARG A 20 -6.78 -3.72 -8.84
C ARG A 20 -8.16 -4.27 -8.47
N MET A 21 -8.50 -5.48 -8.90
CA MET A 21 -9.72 -6.17 -8.43
C MET A 21 -9.66 -6.41 -6.91
N LEU A 22 -8.52 -6.88 -6.40
CA LEU A 22 -8.30 -7.06 -4.97
C LEU A 22 -8.44 -5.75 -4.20
N SER A 23 -7.88 -4.63 -4.67
CA SER A 23 -8.02 -3.34 -3.99
C SER A 23 -9.48 -2.90 -3.89
N LYS A 24 -10.29 -3.09 -4.94
CA LYS A 24 -11.73 -2.82 -4.90
C LYS A 24 -12.44 -3.68 -3.85
N ALA A 25 -12.11 -4.98 -3.78
CA ALA A 25 -12.69 -5.88 -2.78
C ALA A 25 -12.34 -5.44 -1.34
N LEU A 26 -11.09 -5.07 -1.08
CA LEU A 26 -10.64 -4.57 0.22
C LEU A 26 -11.40 -3.32 0.64
N ILE A 27 -11.56 -2.35 -0.27
CA ILE A 27 -12.30 -1.11 -0.01
C ILE A 27 -13.78 -1.40 0.33
N ARG A 28 -14.42 -2.32 -0.39
CA ARG A 28 -15.82 -2.71 -0.12
C ARG A 28 -16.00 -3.43 1.22
N LEU A 29 -15.00 -4.16 1.68
CA LEU A 29 -15.03 -4.97 2.90
C LEU A 29 -14.50 -4.22 4.12
N ALA A 30 -13.96 -3.03 3.92
CA ALA A 30 -13.33 -2.25 4.98
C ALA A 30 -14.36 -1.70 6.01
N PRO A 31 -13.92 -1.46 7.25
CA PRO A 31 -14.70 -0.71 8.23
C PRO A 31 -15.12 0.66 7.70
N PRO A 32 -16.34 1.16 8.07
CA PRO A 32 -16.92 2.37 7.49
C PRO A 32 -16.22 3.67 7.92
N ASP A 33 -15.34 3.62 8.88
CA ASP A 33 -14.51 4.76 9.33
C ASP A 33 -13.16 4.85 8.59
N LEU A 34 -12.90 3.95 7.63
CA LEU A 34 -11.79 4.06 6.69
C LEU A 34 -12.26 4.68 5.37
N GLU A 35 -11.66 5.80 4.98
CA GLU A 35 -11.88 6.46 3.70
C GLU A 35 -10.68 6.23 2.79
N PHE A 36 -10.91 5.77 1.54
CA PHE A 36 -9.83 5.37 0.64
C PHE A 36 -9.62 6.35 -0.50
N VAL A 37 -8.34 6.63 -0.81
CA VAL A 37 -7.92 7.39 -1.98
C VAL A 37 -6.80 6.65 -2.70
N GLU A 38 -6.90 6.51 -4.02
CA GLU A 38 -5.81 5.94 -4.82
C GLU A 38 -4.63 6.91 -4.87
N ILE A 39 -3.44 6.40 -4.63
CA ILE A 39 -2.18 7.09 -4.87
C ILE A 39 -1.59 6.52 -6.16
N PRO A 40 -1.70 7.23 -7.31
CA PRO A 40 -1.22 6.72 -8.58
C PRO A 40 0.30 6.71 -8.62
N ILE A 41 0.87 5.64 -9.22
CA ILE A 41 2.32 5.49 -9.40
C ILE A 41 2.72 5.35 -10.88
N LYS A 42 1.74 5.45 -11.77
CA LYS A 42 1.97 5.48 -13.21
C LYS A 42 2.57 6.83 -13.61
N ASP A 43 3.35 6.82 -14.66
CA ASP A 43 3.93 8.03 -15.28
C ASP A 43 5.02 8.75 -14.45
N LEU A 44 5.47 8.15 -13.33
CA LEU A 44 6.67 8.60 -12.62
C LEU A 44 7.92 8.30 -13.48
N PRO A 45 8.80 9.27 -13.73
CA PRO A 45 10.11 8.99 -14.36
C PRO A 45 10.93 8.06 -13.46
N LEU A 46 11.92 7.39 -14.00
CA LEU A 46 12.86 6.63 -13.16
C LEU A 46 13.59 7.62 -12.23
N TYR A 47 13.59 7.29 -10.95
CA TYR A 47 14.25 8.11 -9.95
C TYR A 47 15.78 8.13 -10.17
N SER A 48 16.35 9.32 -10.10
CA SER A 48 17.77 9.57 -9.94
C SER A 48 17.97 10.62 -8.85
N TYR A 49 19.01 10.50 -8.05
CA TYR A 49 19.32 11.50 -7.02
C TYR A 49 19.67 12.88 -7.63
N ASP A 50 19.94 12.97 -8.94
CA ASP A 50 20.14 14.22 -9.65
C ASP A 50 18.89 15.13 -9.62
N TYR A 51 17.71 14.56 -9.30
CA TYR A 51 16.47 15.30 -9.15
C TYR A 51 16.25 15.87 -7.74
N ASP A 52 17.12 15.55 -6.77
CA ASP A 52 16.87 15.93 -5.36
C ASP A 52 16.91 17.45 -5.15
N ASP A 53 17.69 18.19 -5.95
CA ASP A 53 17.78 19.66 -5.90
C ASP A 53 16.65 20.35 -6.68
N ASP A 54 16.07 19.69 -7.70
CA ASP A 54 14.92 20.18 -8.50
C ASP A 54 13.91 19.06 -8.73
N PHE A 55 13.15 18.78 -7.68
CA PHE A 55 12.22 17.65 -7.62
C PHE A 55 11.07 17.84 -8.62
N PRO A 56 10.84 16.92 -9.58
CA PRO A 56 9.82 17.08 -10.62
C PRO A 56 8.40 17.07 -10.05
N ALA A 57 7.45 17.63 -10.82
CA ALA A 57 6.07 17.79 -10.40
C ALA A 57 5.40 16.44 -10.03
N GLU A 58 5.72 15.38 -10.76
CA GLU A 58 5.19 14.02 -10.53
C GLU A 58 5.67 13.47 -9.19
N GLY A 59 6.92 13.67 -8.84
CA GLY A 59 7.50 13.29 -7.55
C GLY A 59 6.87 14.08 -6.39
N ARG A 60 6.69 15.41 -6.57
CA ARG A 60 6.00 16.25 -5.58
C ARG A 60 4.55 15.79 -5.39
N ALA A 61 3.80 15.58 -6.48
CA ALA A 61 2.42 15.12 -6.41
C ALA A 61 2.27 13.77 -5.67
N LEU A 62 3.21 12.83 -5.87
CA LEU A 62 3.24 11.57 -5.13
C LEU A 62 3.45 11.81 -3.62
N LYS A 63 4.42 12.64 -3.25
CA LYS A 63 4.70 12.97 -1.84
C LYS A 63 3.51 13.67 -1.18
N ASP A 64 2.88 14.62 -1.86
CA ASP A 64 1.70 15.33 -1.39
C ASP A 64 0.52 14.37 -1.18
N ALA A 65 0.29 13.44 -2.10
CA ALA A 65 -0.74 12.42 -1.97
C ALA A 65 -0.50 11.50 -0.76
N ILE A 66 0.76 11.12 -0.48
CA ILE A 66 1.12 10.34 0.71
C ILE A 66 0.98 11.19 1.98
N ALA A 67 1.35 12.45 1.96
CA ALA A 67 1.22 13.35 3.11
C ALA A 67 -0.25 13.58 3.49
N ALA A 68 -1.16 13.62 2.51
CA ALA A 68 -2.58 13.87 2.70
C ALA A 68 -3.37 12.71 3.33
N VAL A 69 -2.73 11.55 3.60
CA VAL A 69 -3.38 10.36 4.16
C VAL A 69 -2.78 9.95 5.50
N ASP A 70 -3.55 9.19 6.28
CA ASP A 70 -3.17 8.71 7.61
C ASP A 70 -2.36 7.43 7.59
N ALA A 71 -2.63 6.59 6.60
CA ALA A 71 -2.04 5.26 6.44
C ALA A 71 -1.90 4.90 4.97
N VAL A 72 -1.06 3.92 4.65
CA VAL A 72 -0.88 3.43 3.27
C VAL A 72 -1.12 1.92 3.20
N LEU A 73 -2.01 1.52 2.27
CA LEU A 73 -2.25 0.13 1.91
C LEU A 73 -1.54 -0.20 0.59
N PHE A 74 -0.57 -1.10 0.64
CA PHE A 74 0.13 -1.59 -0.56
C PHE A 74 -0.53 -2.87 -1.07
N VAL A 75 -1.02 -2.85 -2.32
CA VAL A 75 -1.62 -4.00 -2.99
C VAL A 75 -0.72 -4.38 -4.17
N THR A 76 0.13 -5.39 -3.98
CA THR A 76 1.23 -5.66 -4.91
C THR A 76 1.15 -7.03 -5.60
N PRO A 77 1.39 -7.13 -6.92
CA PRO A 77 1.73 -8.40 -7.54
C PRO A 77 3.17 -8.82 -7.16
N GLU A 78 3.53 -10.04 -7.56
CA GLU A 78 4.91 -10.53 -7.50
C GLU A 78 5.47 -10.62 -8.92
N TYR A 79 6.55 -9.89 -9.19
CA TYR A 79 7.29 -9.94 -10.44
C TYR A 79 8.69 -10.46 -10.17
N ASN A 80 9.04 -11.61 -10.77
CA ASN A 80 10.37 -12.20 -10.64
C ASN A 80 10.85 -12.34 -9.18
N ARG A 81 9.97 -12.80 -8.30
CA ARG A 81 10.25 -12.97 -6.85
C ARG A 81 10.53 -11.67 -6.09
N SER A 82 10.04 -10.53 -6.59
CA SER A 82 10.16 -9.25 -5.93
C SER A 82 8.94 -8.37 -6.23
N ILE A 83 8.97 -7.13 -5.75
CA ILE A 83 7.97 -6.11 -6.09
C ILE A 83 8.17 -5.61 -7.53
N PRO A 84 7.12 -5.12 -8.19
CA PRO A 84 7.25 -4.48 -9.49
C PRO A 84 8.20 -3.29 -9.47
N GLY A 85 8.96 -3.09 -10.55
CA GLY A 85 9.87 -1.96 -10.68
C GLY A 85 9.17 -0.60 -10.52
N GLY A 86 7.94 -0.45 -11.04
CA GLY A 86 7.16 0.78 -10.87
C GLY A 86 6.79 1.06 -9.41
N LEU A 87 6.50 0.03 -8.61
CA LEU A 87 6.25 0.19 -7.17
C LEU A 87 7.54 0.58 -6.43
N LYS A 88 8.66 -0.09 -6.75
CA LYS A 88 9.95 0.26 -6.14
C LYS A 88 10.34 1.69 -6.49
N ASN A 89 10.18 2.09 -7.75
CA ASN A 89 10.43 3.46 -8.22
C ASN A 89 9.58 4.50 -7.45
N ALA A 90 8.29 4.24 -7.24
CA ALA A 90 7.44 5.12 -6.47
C ALA A 90 7.91 5.26 -4.99
N ILE A 91 8.40 4.18 -4.40
CA ILE A 91 8.95 4.23 -3.03
C ILE A 91 10.27 5.01 -3.02
N ASP A 92 11.11 4.87 -4.05
CA ASP A 92 12.35 5.63 -4.16
C ASP A 92 12.07 7.12 -4.28
N TRP A 93 11.10 7.54 -5.09
CA TRP A 93 10.64 8.93 -5.16
C TRP A 93 10.11 9.45 -3.82
N ALA A 94 9.21 8.70 -3.18
CA ALA A 94 8.54 9.14 -1.96
C ALA A 94 9.45 9.18 -0.72
N SER A 95 10.57 8.46 -0.73
CA SER A 95 11.56 8.46 0.35
C SER A 95 12.68 9.51 0.16
N ARG A 96 12.60 10.34 -0.87
CA ARG A 96 13.59 11.36 -1.22
C ARG A 96 12.95 12.76 -1.28
N PRO A 97 13.80 13.85 -1.28
CA PRO A 97 15.26 13.87 -1.06
C PRO A 97 15.65 13.32 0.32
N TRP A 98 16.94 13.10 0.55
CA TRP A 98 17.42 12.57 1.84
C TRP A 98 16.98 13.45 3.01
N GLY A 99 16.40 12.82 4.04
CA GLY A 99 15.83 13.52 5.20
C GLY A 99 14.34 13.85 5.07
N ASP A 100 13.73 13.72 3.88
CA ASP A 100 12.30 13.97 3.63
C ASP A 100 11.57 12.72 3.14
N ASN A 101 11.44 11.73 4.02
CA ASN A 101 10.81 10.44 3.74
C ASN A 101 9.32 10.47 4.09
N SER A 102 8.46 10.40 3.08
CA SER A 102 6.98 10.45 3.21
C SER A 102 6.37 9.26 3.97
N PHE A 103 7.09 8.14 4.11
CA PHE A 103 6.60 6.94 4.81
C PHE A 103 6.96 6.91 6.29
N SER A 104 7.86 7.78 6.76
CA SER A 104 8.33 7.74 8.14
C SER A 104 7.17 7.91 9.13
N GLY A 105 7.03 6.95 10.05
CA GLY A 105 5.96 6.93 11.04
C GLY A 105 4.55 6.62 10.50
N LYS A 106 4.36 6.43 9.19
CA LYS A 106 3.06 6.23 8.57
C LYS A 106 2.64 4.76 8.63
N PRO A 107 1.50 4.43 9.30
CA PRO A 107 1.00 3.05 9.35
C PRO A 107 0.84 2.46 7.97
N SER A 108 1.33 1.25 7.77
CA SER A 108 1.31 0.57 6.47
C SER A 108 0.83 -0.87 6.58
N ALA A 109 0.09 -1.35 5.59
CA ALA A 109 -0.22 -2.76 5.42
C ALA A 109 0.13 -3.22 4.01
N VAL A 110 0.47 -4.49 3.88
CA VAL A 110 0.87 -5.12 2.62
C VAL A 110 0.01 -6.34 2.35
N ILE A 111 -0.58 -6.41 1.17
CA ILE A 111 -1.35 -7.53 0.67
C ILE A 111 -1.11 -7.69 -0.83
N GLY A 112 -1.34 -8.87 -1.38
CA GLY A 112 -1.22 -9.05 -2.82
C GLY A 112 -1.82 -10.34 -3.32
N ALA A 113 -2.11 -10.38 -4.61
CA ALA A 113 -2.67 -11.52 -5.31
C ALA A 113 -1.79 -11.94 -6.49
N SER A 114 -1.65 -13.26 -6.67
CA SER A 114 -0.98 -13.88 -7.81
C SER A 114 -1.68 -15.18 -8.16
N PRO A 115 -1.70 -15.61 -9.44
CA PRO A 115 -2.15 -16.95 -9.82
C PRO A 115 -1.26 -18.07 -9.24
N GLY A 116 -0.02 -17.76 -8.88
CA GLY A 116 0.94 -18.71 -8.31
C GLY A 116 0.50 -19.24 -6.94
N ALA A 117 0.95 -20.44 -6.58
CA ALA A 117 0.54 -21.13 -5.37
C ALA A 117 0.89 -20.39 -4.07
N ILE A 118 1.96 -19.63 -4.06
CA ILE A 118 2.44 -18.86 -2.89
C ILE A 118 1.89 -17.44 -2.83
N GLY A 119 0.94 -17.09 -3.73
CA GLY A 119 0.45 -15.73 -3.84
C GLY A 119 1.59 -14.74 -4.16
N THR A 120 1.79 -13.73 -3.33
CA THR A 120 2.85 -12.74 -3.47
C THR A 120 3.80 -12.73 -2.27
N ALA A 121 4.01 -13.90 -1.64
CA ALA A 121 4.75 -14.01 -0.37
C ALA A 121 6.17 -13.43 -0.47
N VAL A 122 6.90 -13.74 -1.56
CA VAL A 122 8.30 -13.29 -1.71
C VAL A 122 8.36 -11.78 -2.00
N ALA A 123 7.46 -11.26 -2.84
CA ALA A 123 7.37 -9.82 -3.08
C ALA A 123 7.01 -9.06 -1.80
N GLN A 124 6.11 -9.59 -0.98
CA GLN A 124 5.75 -8.95 0.28
C GLN A 124 6.92 -8.91 1.27
N GLN A 125 7.75 -9.94 1.35
CA GLN A 125 8.97 -9.91 2.17
C GLN A 125 9.95 -8.83 1.68
N SER A 126 10.14 -8.72 0.36
CA SER A 126 10.96 -7.66 -0.24
C SER A 126 10.40 -6.27 0.11
N LEU A 127 9.08 -6.08 0.00
CA LEU A 127 8.42 -4.81 0.32
C LEU A 127 8.55 -4.46 1.81
N ARG A 128 8.36 -5.43 2.69
CA ARG A 128 8.50 -5.24 4.13
C ARG A 128 9.91 -4.78 4.52
N SER A 129 10.94 -5.33 3.89
CA SER A 129 12.32 -4.88 4.08
C SER A 129 12.51 -3.43 3.66
N VAL A 130 11.97 -3.04 2.49
CA VAL A 130 12.04 -1.66 1.98
C VAL A 130 11.30 -0.69 2.90
N LEU A 131 10.08 -1.02 3.30
CA LEU A 131 9.27 -0.19 4.22
C LEU A 131 9.90 -0.08 5.61
N GLY A 132 10.54 -1.15 6.09
CA GLY A 132 11.32 -1.12 7.34
C GLY A 132 12.45 -0.10 7.29
N TYR A 133 13.21 -0.07 6.17
CA TYR A 133 14.23 0.95 5.95
C TYR A 133 13.63 2.36 5.89
N CYS A 134 12.45 2.51 5.29
CA CYS A 134 11.72 3.79 5.24
C CYS A 134 11.07 4.19 6.58
N ASN A 135 11.34 3.48 7.68
CA ASN A 135 10.76 3.75 9.01
C ASN A 135 9.21 3.79 9.00
N ALA A 136 8.58 3.02 8.11
CA ALA A 136 7.13 2.87 8.05
C ALA A 136 6.70 1.78 9.05
N PRO A 137 5.87 2.07 10.06
CA PRO A 137 5.27 1.04 10.89
C PRO A 137 4.43 0.09 10.03
N GLN A 138 4.61 -1.23 10.20
CA GLN A 138 3.97 -2.23 9.35
C GLN A 138 3.05 -3.14 10.15
N MET A 139 1.85 -3.38 9.63
CA MET A 139 0.99 -4.46 10.12
C MET A 139 1.59 -5.80 9.71
N ASN A 140 2.04 -6.59 10.67
CA ASN A 140 2.70 -7.87 10.42
C ASN A 140 1.74 -9.06 10.44
N HIS A 141 0.55 -8.90 11.01
CA HIS A 141 -0.45 -9.96 11.10
C HIS A 141 -1.85 -9.37 10.87
N PRO A 142 -2.74 -10.10 10.14
CA PRO A 142 -2.46 -11.36 9.42
C PRO A 142 -1.63 -11.14 8.16
N GLU A 143 -0.79 -12.11 7.79
CA GLU A 143 -0.16 -12.15 6.47
C GLU A 143 -1.21 -12.51 5.41
N ALA A 144 -1.16 -11.85 4.24
CA ALA A 144 -2.21 -11.96 3.24
C ALA A 144 -1.65 -12.28 1.84
N TYR A 145 -1.48 -13.56 1.56
CA TYR A 145 -0.95 -14.11 0.30
C TYR A 145 -2.07 -14.72 -0.53
N ILE A 146 -2.72 -13.91 -1.36
CA ILE A 146 -3.93 -14.33 -2.07
C ILE A 146 -3.57 -15.12 -3.33
N ARG A 147 -3.91 -16.41 -3.36
CA ARG A 147 -3.89 -17.20 -4.60
C ARG A 147 -5.12 -16.85 -5.42
N PHE A 148 -4.94 -16.06 -6.46
CA PHE A 148 -6.01 -15.64 -7.34
C PHE A 148 -6.39 -16.77 -8.33
N ARG A 149 -7.70 -17.06 -8.42
CA ARG A 149 -8.27 -17.92 -9.44
C ARG A 149 -9.27 -17.12 -10.27
N PRO A 150 -9.46 -17.43 -11.55
CA PRO A 150 -10.50 -16.79 -12.35
C PRO A 150 -11.86 -16.85 -11.63
N GLY A 151 -12.54 -15.72 -11.55
CA GLY A 151 -13.84 -15.62 -10.88
C GLY A 151 -13.79 -15.44 -9.36
N LEU A 152 -12.62 -15.47 -8.69
CA LEU A 152 -12.52 -15.27 -7.25
C LEU A 152 -12.98 -13.88 -6.82
N ILE A 153 -12.65 -12.86 -7.59
CA ILE A 153 -13.06 -11.48 -7.38
C ILE A 153 -13.58 -10.95 -8.71
N THR A 154 -14.74 -10.31 -8.72
CA THR A 154 -15.29 -9.67 -9.93
C THR A 154 -14.60 -8.35 -10.25
N ASP A 155 -14.78 -7.82 -11.45
CA ASP A 155 -14.29 -6.47 -11.82
C ASP A 155 -14.86 -5.35 -10.94
N ALA A 156 -16.02 -5.59 -10.33
CA ALA A 156 -16.64 -4.68 -9.37
C ALA A 156 -16.08 -4.82 -7.96
N GLY A 157 -15.25 -5.86 -7.68
CA GLY A 157 -14.66 -6.11 -6.38
C GLY A 157 -15.52 -7.03 -5.48
N ASP A 158 -16.52 -7.74 -6.02
CA ASP A 158 -17.26 -8.73 -5.23
C ASP A 158 -16.45 -10.00 -5.11
N VAL A 159 -16.35 -10.53 -3.89
CA VAL A 159 -15.61 -11.77 -3.60
C VAL A 159 -16.59 -12.94 -3.65
N THR A 160 -16.31 -13.94 -4.48
CA THR A 160 -17.23 -15.08 -4.73
C THR A 160 -17.04 -16.24 -3.75
N ASP A 161 -15.91 -16.28 -3.04
CA ASP A 161 -15.61 -17.31 -2.03
C ASP A 161 -15.78 -16.74 -0.63
N ALA A 162 -16.70 -17.32 0.13
CA ALA A 162 -17.03 -16.83 1.47
C ALA A 162 -15.86 -16.93 2.48
N GLY A 163 -14.93 -17.87 2.28
CA GLY A 163 -13.73 -18.01 3.12
C GLY A 163 -12.77 -16.85 2.86
N THR A 164 -12.51 -16.55 1.58
CA THR A 164 -11.70 -15.41 1.16
C THR A 164 -12.33 -14.09 1.59
N GLU A 165 -13.65 -13.93 1.45
CA GLU A 165 -14.34 -12.71 1.87
C GLU A 165 -14.16 -12.45 3.36
N ARG A 166 -14.39 -13.45 4.22
CA ARG A 166 -14.18 -13.33 5.68
C ARG A 166 -12.74 -12.98 6.01
N PHE A 167 -11.77 -13.60 5.34
CA PHE A 167 -10.36 -13.32 5.55
C PHE A 167 -9.99 -11.88 5.17
N LEU A 168 -10.45 -11.38 4.01
CA LEU A 168 -10.19 -10.01 3.58
C LEU A 168 -10.85 -8.97 4.50
N ARG A 169 -12.07 -9.25 4.98
CA ARG A 169 -12.76 -8.41 5.97
C ARG A 169 -11.94 -8.34 7.27
N HIS A 170 -11.53 -9.47 7.79
CA HIS A 170 -10.69 -9.53 8.99
C HIS A 170 -9.35 -8.79 8.80
N PHE A 171 -8.70 -8.94 7.63
CA PHE A 171 -7.49 -8.19 7.31
C PHE A 171 -7.71 -6.68 7.39
N MET A 172 -8.84 -6.18 6.89
CA MET A 172 -9.16 -4.74 6.92
C MET A 172 -9.52 -4.26 8.33
N GLU A 173 -10.17 -5.10 9.14
CA GLU A 173 -10.44 -4.81 10.56
C GLU A 173 -9.12 -4.69 11.35
N GLU A 174 -8.20 -5.64 11.18
CA GLU A 174 -6.88 -5.59 11.81
C GLU A 174 -6.05 -4.38 11.34
N PHE A 175 -6.15 -4.03 10.06
CA PHE A 175 -5.47 -2.83 9.56
C PHE A 175 -6.03 -1.56 10.19
N ARG A 176 -7.34 -1.45 10.35
CA ARG A 176 -7.98 -0.34 11.07
C ARG A 176 -7.49 -0.26 12.51
N GLU A 177 -7.45 -1.37 13.24
CA GLU A 177 -6.94 -1.41 14.61
C GLU A 177 -5.44 -1.04 14.69
N PHE A 178 -4.66 -1.46 13.70
CA PHE A 178 -3.24 -1.11 13.61
C PHE A 178 -3.06 0.39 13.38
N ILE A 179 -3.83 1.02 12.50
CA ILE A 179 -3.83 2.48 12.27
C ILE A 179 -4.09 3.21 13.58
N VAL A 180 -5.13 2.83 14.32
CA VAL A 180 -5.47 3.45 15.59
C VAL A 180 -4.31 3.36 16.59
N ARG A 181 -3.72 2.16 16.75
CA ARG A 181 -2.58 1.95 17.67
C ARG A 181 -1.39 2.81 17.33
N VAL A 182 -1.00 2.84 16.05
CA VAL A 182 0.17 3.62 15.61
C VAL A 182 -0.07 5.12 15.79
N LEU A 183 -1.22 5.64 15.36
CA LEU A 183 -1.52 7.07 15.45
C LEU A 183 -1.76 7.53 16.89
N THR A 184 -2.12 6.64 17.80
CA THR A 184 -2.19 6.94 19.23
C THR A 184 -0.80 7.05 19.85
N ALA A 185 0.11 6.15 19.46
CA ALA A 185 1.48 6.12 19.95
C ALA A 185 2.40 7.18 19.28
N LEU A 186 2.14 7.48 18.01
CA LEU A 186 2.89 8.44 17.17
C LEU A 186 1.92 9.48 16.60
N PRO A 187 1.47 10.47 17.38
CA PRO A 187 0.55 11.50 16.87
C PRO A 187 1.20 12.32 15.75
N ARG A 188 0.40 12.73 14.75
CA ARG A 188 0.85 13.47 13.56
C ARG A 188 1.74 14.68 13.85
N HIS A 189 1.47 15.40 14.95
CA HIS A 189 2.27 16.57 15.35
C HIS A 189 3.72 16.25 15.76
N ALA A 190 3.99 15.00 16.15
CA ALA A 190 5.34 14.56 16.47
C ALA A 190 6.19 14.16 15.26
N MET A 191 5.58 14.00 14.08
CA MET A 191 6.25 13.55 12.85
C MET A 191 6.73 14.70 11.97
N ALA A 192 6.13 15.88 12.10
CA ALA A 192 6.50 17.10 11.34
C ALA A 192 7.76 17.82 11.85
N SER A 193 8.33 17.40 12.98
CA SER A 193 9.44 18.08 13.68
C SER A 193 10.75 17.27 13.75
N ARG A 194 10.88 16.25 12.86
CA ARG A 194 12.12 15.44 12.83
C ARG A 194 12.81 15.49 11.48
#